data_4f8f39782b22d5de2fc6ce3985814383
#
_entry.id   4f8f39782b22d5de2fc6ce3985814383
#
_cell.length_a   1.000
_cell.length_b   1.000
_cell.length_c   1.000
_cell.angle_alpha   90.00
_cell.angle_beta   90.00
_cell.angle_gamma   90.00
#
_symmetry.space_group_name_H-M   'P 1'
#
loop_
_entity.id
_entity.type
_entity.pdbx_description
1 polymer ?
#
loop_
_entity_poly.entity_id
_entity_poly.type
_entity_poly.pdbx_seq_one_letter_code
_entity_poly.pdbx_strand_id
1 'polypeptide(L)'
;PKDSENISDAGAFYTFENGCYNLAVDVTLGNTEANVIHEMTHAIDDYFFFCGASEQLEKDWSACNPNGFAYLNSYFGYEELSEYTCWDDYESVHDIYFVDAYSCTFPGEDRSRVFEYFGSETYKEDWLLDSEPLRRKAGVLLDYCSKYLECFRTDKIYGIKTKSEELGW
;
A
#
# COMPACT_ATOMS: atom_id res chain seq x y z
N PRO A 1 -12.40 -20.61 20.41
CA PRO A 1 -11.94 -20.83 19.05
C PRO A 1 -13.21 -21.00 18.23
N LYS A 2 -13.66 -19.90 17.62
CA LYS A 2 -14.77 -19.93 16.67
C LYS A 2 -14.14 -19.95 15.29
N ASP A 3 -14.47 -21.05 14.62
CA ASP A 3 -14.54 -21.20 13.18
C ASP A 3 -13.32 -20.74 12.36
N SER A 4 -12.30 -21.60 12.37
CA SER A 4 -11.21 -21.63 11.39
C SER A 4 -11.67 -21.98 9.96
N GLU A 5 -12.99 -21.95 9.69
CA GLU A 5 -13.56 -22.34 8.40
C GLU A 5 -13.86 -21.15 7.46
N ASN A 6 -13.56 -19.91 7.89
CA ASN A 6 -13.72 -18.70 7.07
C ASN A 6 -12.50 -17.77 7.15
N ILE A 7 -11.32 -18.29 7.37
CA ILE A 7 -10.12 -17.57 6.98
C ILE A 7 -10.13 -17.68 5.46
N SER A 8 -10.56 -16.62 4.80
CA SER A 8 -10.42 -16.43 3.37
C SER A 8 -8.99 -16.81 2.95
N ASP A 9 -8.77 -17.12 1.68
CA ASP A 9 -7.44 -17.35 1.09
C ASP A 9 -6.49 -16.13 1.23
N ALA A 10 -6.82 -15.17 2.07
CA ALA A 10 -6.01 -14.02 2.41
C ALA A 10 -4.81 -14.46 3.25
N GLY A 11 -3.60 -14.15 2.79
CA GLY A 11 -2.35 -14.45 3.49
C GLY A 11 -2.17 -13.67 4.79
N ALA A 12 -2.94 -12.59 4.99
CA ALA A 12 -2.96 -11.77 6.19
C ALA A 12 -4.27 -11.01 6.31
N PHE A 13 -4.56 -10.49 7.49
CA PHE A 13 -5.63 -9.51 7.74
C PHE A 13 -5.37 -8.74 9.04
N TYR A 14 -5.96 -7.55 9.17
CA TYR A 14 -5.96 -6.80 10.41
C TYR A 14 -7.38 -6.66 10.98
N THR A 15 -7.46 -6.46 12.30
CA THR A 15 -8.69 -6.10 13.01
C THR A 15 -8.41 -5.03 14.05
N PHE A 16 -9.43 -4.21 14.36
CA PHE A 16 -9.35 -3.26 15.47
C PHE A 16 -10.33 -3.69 16.56
N GLU A 17 -9.78 -4.17 17.67
CA GLU A 17 -10.57 -4.66 18.80
C GLU A 17 -9.98 -4.17 20.13
N ASN A 18 -10.86 -3.76 21.05
CA ASN A 18 -10.47 -3.30 22.39
C ASN A 18 -9.42 -2.17 22.39
N GLY A 19 -9.45 -1.30 21.41
CA GLY A 19 -8.51 -0.19 21.27
C GLY A 19 -7.13 -0.58 20.75
N CYS A 20 -6.99 -1.78 20.23
CA CYS A 20 -5.74 -2.30 19.66
C CYS A 20 -5.95 -2.78 18.23
N TYR A 21 -4.95 -2.53 17.39
CA TYR A 21 -4.84 -3.19 16.09
C TYR A 21 -4.21 -4.57 16.28
N ASN A 22 -4.83 -5.58 15.72
CA ASN A 22 -4.34 -6.96 15.73
C ASN A 22 -4.08 -7.37 14.29
N LEU A 23 -2.88 -7.85 14.02
CA LEU A 23 -2.51 -8.40 12.72
C LEU A 23 -2.42 -9.92 12.83
N ALA A 24 -3.05 -10.62 11.89
CA ALA A 24 -2.89 -12.04 11.71
C ALA A 24 -2.25 -12.30 10.35
N VAL A 25 -1.18 -13.09 10.32
CA VAL A 25 -0.39 -13.35 9.11
C VAL A 25 -0.15 -14.86 9.01
N ASP A 26 -0.40 -15.42 7.83
CA ASP A 26 -0.03 -16.79 7.52
C ASP A 26 1.46 -16.87 7.15
N VAL A 27 2.25 -17.30 8.11
CA VAL A 27 3.72 -17.42 7.95
C VAL A 27 4.13 -18.55 7.01
N THR A 28 3.19 -19.40 6.56
CA THR A 28 3.49 -20.51 5.66
C THR A 28 3.57 -20.10 4.19
N LEU A 29 3.03 -18.92 3.84
CA LEU A 29 2.95 -18.44 2.46
C LEU A 29 4.24 -17.75 1.93
N GLY A 30 5.25 -17.61 2.76
CA GLY A 30 6.60 -17.18 2.33
C GLY A 30 6.80 -15.65 2.22
N ASN A 31 5.76 -14.83 2.13
CA ASN A 31 5.83 -13.37 1.99
C ASN A 31 5.47 -12.63 3.28
N THR A 32 5.86 -13.16 4.42
CA THR A 32 5.43 -12.67 5.74
C THR A 32 5.73 -11.19 5.96
N GLU A 33 6.92 -10.71 5.58
CA GLU A 33 7.29 -9.30 5.73
C GLU A 33 6.38 -8.38 4.92
N ALA A 34 6.20 -8.69 3.63
CA ALA A 34 5.35 -7.94 2.73
C ALA A 34 3.89 -7.90 3.23
N ASN A 35 3.35 -9.03 3.63
CA ASN A 35 2.00 -9.13 4.20
C ASN A 35 1.84 -8.31 5.48
N VAL A 36 2.84 -8.32 6.38
CA VAL A 36 2.82 -7.49 7.60
C VAL A 36 2.79 -6.02 7.25
N ILE A 37 3.60 -5.57 6.29
CA ILE A 37 3.63 -4.16 5.86
C ILE A 37 2.29 -3.77 5.25
N HIS A 38 1.69 -4.64 4.43
CA HIS A 38 0.37 -4.44 3.83
C HIS A 38 -0.70 -4.17 4.91
N GLU A 39 -0.87 -5.10 5.84
CA GLU A 39 -1.88 -4.99 6.89
C GLU A 39 -1.60 -3.84 7.88
N MET A 40 -0.33 -3.54 8.16
CA MET A 40 0.04 -2.35 8.93
C MET A 40 -0.40 -1.08 8.23
N THR A 41 -0.36 -1.01 6.91
CA THR A 41 -0.77 0.18 6.17
C THR A 41 -2.27 0.44 6.32
N HIS A 42 -3.10 -0.61 6.33
CA HIS A 42 -4.52 -0.45 6.65
C HIS A 42 -4.74 0.11 8.07
N ALA A 43 -3.99 -0.37 9.05
CA ALA A 43 -4.06 0.18 10.41
C ALA A 43 -3.59 1.65 10.48
N ILE A 44 -2.61 2.04 9.67
CA ILE A 44 -2.15 3.43 9.54
C ILE A 44 -3.24 4.29 8.88
N ASP A 45 -3.92 3.79 7.86
CA ASP A 45 -5.04 4.48 7.21
C ASP A 45 -6.19 4.76 8.20
N ASP A 46 -6.56 3.78 9.02
CA ASP A 46 -7.53 3.96 10.08
C ASP A 46 -7.07 5.03 11.08
N TYR A 47 -5.79 5.03 11.43
CA TYR A 47 -5.24 6.05 12.31
C TYR A 47 -5.33 7.46 11.69
N PHE A 48 -5.06 7.62 10.40
CA PHE A 48 -5.25 8.88 9.70
C PHE A 48 -6.71 9.34 9.71
N PHE A 49 -7.66 8.40 9.61
CA PHE A 49 -9.07 8.71 9.77
C PHE A 49 -9.36 9.29 11.17
N PHE A 50 -8.87 8.67 12.23
CA PHE A 50 -9.03 9.18 13.60
C PHE A 50 -8.35 10.54 13.83
N CYS A 51 -7.27 10.82 13.10
CA CYS A 51 -6.60 12.12 13.12
C CYS A 51 -7.28 13.20 12.26
N GLY A 52 -8.37 12.86 11.55
CA GLY A 52 -9.05 13.78 10.63
C GLY A 52 -8.27 14.12 9.37
N ALA A 53 -7.32 13.26 8.98
CA ALA A 53 -6.42 13.49 7.86
C ALA A 53 -6.92 12.88 6.53
N SER A 54 -7.90 11.95 6.59
CA SER A 54 -8.31 11.12 5.43
C SER A 54 -8.80 11.91 4.23
N GLU A 55 -9.59 12.96 4.42
CA GLU A 55 -10.12 13.73 3.29
C GLU A 55 -9.01 14.37 2.45
N GLN A 56 -7.98 14.89 3.11
CA GLN A 56 -6.85 15.50 2.40
C GLN A 56 -5.93 14.42 1.80
N LEU A 57 -5.71 13.32 2.53
CA LEU A 57 -4.97 12.16 2.02
C LEU A 57 -5.61 11.62 0.73
N GLU A 58 -6.93 11.45 0.71
CA GLU A 58 -7.64 10.97 -0.48
C GLU A 58 -7.47 11.92 -1.68
N LYS A 59 -7.47 13.24 -1.45
CA LYS A 59 -7.23 14.22 -2.51
C LYS A 59 -5.80 14.14 -3.06
N ASP A 60 -4.82 14.12 -2.16
CA ASP A 60 -3.40 14.08 -2.52
C ASP A 60 -3.05 12.76 -3.22
N TRP A 61 -3.63 11.65 -2.73
CA TRP A 61 -3.48 10.33 -3.33
C TRP A 61 -4.09 10.23 -4.72
N SER A 62 -5.34 10.69 -4.87
CA SER A 62 -6.05 10.68 -6.15
C SER A 62 -5.38 11.53 -7.22
N ALA A 63 -4.67 12.59 -6.80
CA ALA A 63 -3.89 13.41 -7.71
C ALA A 63 -2.67 12.67 -8.32
N CYS A 64 -2.28 11.54 -7.75
CA CYS A 64 -1.23 10.67 -8.29
C CYS A 64 -1.77 9.65 -9.30
N ASN A 65 -3.08 9.50 -9.44
CA ASN A 65 -3.71 8.54 -10.36
C ASN A 65 -3.85 9.11 -11.78
N PRO A 66 -4.05 8.26 -12.79
CA PRO A 66 -4.33 8.72 -14.15
C PRO A 66 -5.60 9.58 -14.20
N ASN A 67 -5.63 10.54 -15.11
CA ASN A 67 -6.81 11.38 -15.32
C ASN A 67 -8.04 10.52 -15.66
N GLY A 68 -9.12 10.71 -14.90
CA GLY A 68 -10.38 10.00 -15.11
C GLY A 68 -10.42 8.60 -14.49
N PHE A 69 -9.37 8.16 -13.81
CA PHE A 69 -9.38 6.91 -13.07
C PHE A 69 -10.37 6.96 -11.90
N ALA A 70 -11.08 5.85 -11.68
CA ALA A 70 -11.91 5.64 -10.50
C ALA A 70 -11.69 4.21 -10.00
N TYR A 71 -11.51 4.07 -8.68
CA TYR A 71 -11.41 2.75 -8.07
C TYR A 71 -12.67 1.93 -8.30
N LEU A 72 -12.48 0.62 -8.44
CA LEU A 72 -13.57 -0.34 -8.68
C LEU A 72 -14.60 -0.36 -7.52
N ASN A 73 -14.14 -0.08 -6.29
CA ASN A 73 -14.91 -0.20 -5.05
C ASN A 73 -15.51 -1.61 -4.86
N SER A 74 -14.80 -2.63 -5.33
CA SER A 74 -15.19 -4.03 -5.29
C SER A 74 -13.94 -4.90 -5.32
N TYR A 75 -13.99 -6.03 -4.62
CA TYR A 75 -13.00 -7.11 -4.73
C TYR A 75 -13.31 -8.12 -5.85
N PHE A 76 -14.35 -7.87 -6.64
CA PHE A 76 -14.72 -8.76 -7.75
C PHE A 76 -14.44 -8.09 -9.09
N GLY A 77 -13.87 -8.85 -10.02
CA GLY A 77 -13.65 -8.42 -11.40
C GLY A 77 -12.43 -7.52 -11.59
N TYR A 78 -11.54 -7.39 -10.59
CA TYR A 78 -10.33 -6.58 -10.73
C TYR A 78 -9.32 -7.22 -11.69
N GLU A 79 -9.36 -8.53 -11.87
CA GLU A 79 -8.50 -9.25 -12.82
C GLU A 79 -8.75 -8.84 -14.28
N GLU A 80 -9.90 -8.22 -14.55
CA GLU A 80 -10.25 -7.71 -15.88
C GLU A 80 -9.68 -6.29 -16.14
N LEU A 81 -9.05 -5.66 -15.14
CA LEU A 81 -8.47 -4.31 -15.25
C LEU A 81 -7.07 -4.31 -15.89
N SER A 82 -6.89 -5.06 -16.97
CA SER A 82 -5.60 -5.18 -17.66
C SER A 82 -5.04 -3.84 -18.18
N GLU A 83 -5.92 -2.87 -18.51
CA GLU A 83 -5.54 -1.54 -18.98
C GLU A 83 -4.61 -0.79 -17.99
N TYR A 84 -4.74 -1.04 -16.67
CA TYR A 84 -3.94 -0.36 -15.64
C TYR A 84 -2.86 -1.25 -15.00
N THR A 85 -2.80 -2.53 -15.38
CA THR A 85 -2.01 -3.53 -14.64
C THR A 85 -1.29 -4.53 -15.52
N CYS A 86 -1.48 -4.47 -16.83
CA CYS A 86 -0.74 -5.30 -17.78
C CYS A 86 0.55 -4.59 -18.17
N TRP A 87 1.60 -4.77 -17.37
CA TRP A 87 2.89 -4.08 -17.57
C TRP A 87 3.58 -4.44 -18.88
N ASP A 88 3.24 -5.59 -19.47
CA ASP A 88 3.76 -6.00 -20.79
C ASP A 88 3.30 -5.06 -21.92
N ASP A 89 2.20 -4.31 -21.70
CA ASP A 89 1.66 -3.35 -22.66
C ASP A 89 2.26 -1.94 -22.49
N TYR A 90 3.06 -1.69 -21.44
CA TYR A 90 3.68 -0.40 -21.20
C TYR A 90 5.04 -0.29 -21.90
N GLU A 91 5.21 0.78 -22.67
CA GLU A 91 6.49 1.11 -23.31
C GLU A 91 7.52 1.63 -22.28
N SER A 92 7.05 2.09 -21.12
CA SER A 92 7.87 2.71 -20.07
C SER A 92 7.32 2.45 -18.69
N VAL A 93 8.18 2.14 -17.74
CA VAL A 93 7.86 2.08 -16.30
C VAL A 93 7.29 3.40 -15.78
N HIS A 94 7.58 4.52 -16.44
CA HIS A 94 7.09 5.85 -16.02
C HIS A 94 5.58 6.05 -16.21
N ASP A 95 4.91 5.15 -16.91
CA ASP A 95 3.46 5.20 -17.13
C ASP A 95 2.69 4.23 -16.21
N ILE A 96 3.38 3.57 -15.29
CA ILE A 96 2.76 2.60 -14.37
C ILE A 96 2.30 3.32 -13.10
N TYR A 97 1.00 3.27 -12.86
CA TYR A 97 0.34 3.94 -11.75
C TYR A 97 -0.03 3.00 -10.60
N PHE A 98 -0.08 1.71 -10.83
CA PHE A 98 -0.52 0.71 -9.87
C PHE A 98 0.44 -0.46 -9.80
N VAL A 99 0.65 -0.98 -8.60
CA VAL A 99 1.53 -2.15 -8.39
C VAL A 99 0.96 -3.39 -9.08
N ASP A 100 -0.36 -3.54 -9.04
CA ASP A 100 -1.11 -4.65 -9.66
C ASP A 100 -2.60 -4.31 -9.80
N ALA A 101 -3.38 -5.24 -10.36
CA ALA A 101 -4.82 -5.08 -10.51
C ALA A 101 -5.55 -4.92 -9.16
N TYR A 102 -5.05 -5.56 -8.11
CA TYR A 102 -5.61 -5.46 -6.77
C TYR A 102 -5.55 -4.04 -6.22
N SER A 103 -4.50 -3.29 -6.55
CA SER A 103 -4.36 -1.86 -6.22
C SER A 103 -5.50 -1.00 -6.77
N CYS A 104 -6.20 -1.46 -7.82
CA CYS A 104 -7.31 -0.71 -8.43
C CYS A 104 -8.65 -0.96 -7.72
N THR A 105 -8.73 -1.84 -6.73
CA THR A 105 -9.98 -2.17 -6.02
C THR A 105 -10.44 -1.05 -5.12
N PHE A 106 -9.60 -0.62 -4.20
CA PHE A 106 -9.89 0.43 -3.21
C PHE A 106 -8.65 1.31 -2.97
N PRO A 107 -8.85 2.59 -2.59
CA PRO A 107 -7.71 3.46 -2.25
C PRO A 107 -6.81 2.90 -1.14
N GLY A 108 -7.40 2.22 -0.14
CA GLY A 108 -6.65 1.58 0.95
C GLY A 108 -5.76 0.44 0.45
N GLU A 109 -6.26 -0.38 -0.49
CA GLU A 109 -5.47 -1.46 -1.09
C GLU A 109 -4.31 -0.90 -1.94
N ASP A 110 -4.56 0.16 -2.70
CA ASP A 110 -3.51 0.84 -3.46
C ASP A 110 -2.40 1.38 -2.54
N ARG A 111 -2.77 2.03 -1.43
CA ARG A 111 -1.80 2.48 -0.43
C ARG A 111 -1.02 1.32 0.19
N SER A 112 -1.71 0.26 0.56
CA SER A 112 -1.09 -0.94 1.14
C SER A 112 -0.11 -1.60 0.19
N ARG A 113 -0.47 -1.74 -1.10
CA ARG A 113 0.41 -2.31 -2.12
C ARG A 113 1.65 -1.43 -2.39
N VAL A 114 1.48 -0.11 -2.44
CA VAL A 114 2.61 0.80 -2.59
C VAL A 114 3.56 0.71 -1.39
N PHE A 115 3.02 0.73 -0.16
CA PHE A 115 3.85 0.63 1.05
C PHE A 115 4.55 -0.72 1.18
N GLU A 116 3.87 -1.81 0.83
CA GLU A 116 4.44 -3.15 0.74
C GLU A 116 5.64 -3.17 -0.22
N TYR A 117 5.48 -2.62 -1.43
CA TYR A 117 6.51 -2.62 -2.45
C TYR A 117 7.72 -1.77 -2.06
N PHE A 118 7.49 -0.56 -1.59
CA PHE A 118 8.58 0.35 -1.21
C PHE A 118 9.17 0.06 0.16
N GLY A 119 8.47 -0.67 1.03
CA GLY A 119 8.88 -0.98 2.40
C GLY A 119 9.55 -2.33 2.57
N SER A 120 9.22 -3.32 1.75
CA SER A 120 9.72 -4.68 1.90
C SER A 120 11.07 -4.89 1.22
N GLU A 121 11.98 -5.61 1.89
CA GLU A 121 13.22 -6.10 1.29
C GLU A 121 12.98 -7.08 0.13
N THR A 122 11.79 -7.70 0.07
CA THR A 122 11.39 -8.62 -1.01
C THR A 122 11.45 -7.94 -2.37
N TYR A 123 11.06 -6.66 -2.46
CA TYR A 123 10.93 -5.92 -3.72
C TYR A 123 12.01 -4.86 -3.94
N LYS A 124 13.07 -4.83 -3.14
CA LYS A 124 14.08 -3.77 -3.18
C LYS A 124 14.82 -3.57 -4.51
N GLU A 125 14.85 -4.59 -5.35
CA GLU A 125 15.48 -4.57 -6.68
C GLU A 125 14.44 -4.62 -7.80
N ASP A 126 13.16 -4.46 -7.49
CA ASP A 126 12.10 -4.52 -8.49
C ASP A 126 12.09 -3.24 -9.34
N TRP A 127 11.96 -3.42 -10.65
CA TRP A 127 11.95 -2.34 -11.62
C TRP A 127 10.76 -1.38 -11.47
N LEU A 128 9.65 -1.82 -10.85
CA LEU A 128 8.51 -0.96 -10.52
C LEU A 128 8.88 0.19 -9.58
N LEU A 129 9.94 0.04 -8.79
CA LEU A 129 10.45 1.12 -7.94
C LEU A 129 10.94 2.32 -8.76
N ASP A 130 11.14 2.17 -10.07
CA ASP A 130 11.50 3.26 -10.98
C ASP A 130 10.30 4.02 -11.53
N SER A 131 9.08 3.57 -11.26
CA SER A 131 7.86 4.28 -11.66
C SER A 131 7.73 5.62 -10.93
N GLU A 132 7.66 6.71 -11.68
CA GLU A 132 7.46 8.05 -11.12
C GLU A 132 6.07 8.20 -10.44
N PRO A 133 4.95 7.71 -11.01
CA PRO A 133 3.67 7.74 -10.32
C PRO A 133 3.67 6.97 -9.00
N LEU A 134 4.26 5.77 -8.95
CA LEU A 134 4.36 4.99 -7.72
C LEU A 134 5.26 5.67 -6.67
N ARG A 135 6.37 6.28 -7.09
CA ARG A 135 7.22 7.11 -6.22
C ARG A 135 6.45 8.28 -5.61
N ARG A 136 5.65 8.99 -6.40
CA ARG A 136 4.82 10.09 -5.88
C ARG A 136 3.82 9.60 -4.85
N LYS A 137 3.18 8.46 -5.11
CA LYS A 137 2.28 7.81 -4.15
C LYS A 137 3.00 7.47 -2.83
N ALA A 138 4.16 6.82 -2.92
CA ALA A 138 4.96 6.50 -1.73
C ALA A 138 5.40 7.77 -0.99
N GLY A 139 5.77 8.85 -1.72
CA GLY A 139 6.08 10.15 -1.14
C GLY A 139 4.91 10.74 -0.35
N VAL A 140 3.69 10.70 -0.88
CA VAL A 140 2.47 11.12 -0.16
C VAL A 140 2.33 10.35 1.15
N LEU A 141 2.44 9.01 1.14
CA LEU A 141 2.35 8.21 2.37
C LEU A 141 3.42 8.58 3.40
N LEU A 142 4.67 8.75 2.95
CA LEU A 142 5.78 9.12 3.83
C LEU A 142 5.56 10.49 4.48
N ASP A 143 5.03 11.46 3.73
CA ASP A 143 4.71 12.78 4.25
C ASP A 143 3.64 12.69 5.35
N TYR A 144 2.58 11.92 5.12
CA TYR A 144 1.51 11.72 6.10
C TYR A 144 2.01 10.95 7.33
N CYS A 145 2.78 9.88 7.14
CA CYS A 145 3.42 9.16 8.23
C CYS A 145 4.32 10.07 9.07
N SER A 146 5.16 10.87 8.43
CA SER A 146 6.05 11.82 9.10
C SER A 146 5.31 12.89 9.89
N LYS A 147 4.12 13.28 9.42
CA LYS A 147 3.31 14.31 10.05
C LYS A 147 2.49 13.78 11.24
N TYR A 148 1.95 12.58 11.13
CA TYR A 148 0.96 12.07 12.08
C TYR A 148 1.48 10.95 12.97
N LEU A 149 2.52 10.22 12.57
CA LEU A 149 3.10 9.14 13.36
C LEU A 149 4.39 9.60 14.02
N GLU A 150 4.38 9.75 15.33
CA GLU A 150 5.55 10.21 16.09
C GLU A 150 6.75 9.27 15.93
N CYS A 151 6.53 7.97 15.78
CA CYS A 151 7.56 6.96 15.55
C CYS A 151 8.33 7.14 14.21
N PHE A 152 7.71 7.76 13.20
CA PHE A 152 8.36 8.09 11.93
C PHE A 152 9.39 9.21 12.03
N ARG A 153 9.40 9.97 13.11
CA ARG A 153 10.38 11.03 13.36
C ARG A 153 11.68 10.53 13.96
N THR A 154 11.74 9.27 14.36
CA THR A 154 12.95 8.63 14.88
C THR A 154 13.65 7.85 13.77
N ASP A 155 14.97 7.92 13.71
CA ASP A 155 15.85 7.30 12.69
C ASP A 155 15.77 5.76 12.60
N LYS A 156 14.71 5.15 13.13
CA LYS A 156 14.58 3.70 13.32
C LYS A 156 13.69 2.97 12.31
N ILE A 157 13.05 3.69 11.36
CA ILE A 157 12.27 3.06 10.30
C ILE A 157 13.10 3.13 9.01
N TYR A 158 14.06 2.25 8.94
CA TYR A 158 15.12 2.32 7.92
C TYR A 158 14.65 1.96 6.51
N GLY A 159 13.76 0.99 6.35
CA GLY A 159 13.43 0.46 5.04
C GLY A 159 12.81 1.50 4.10
N ILE A 160 11.68 2.09 4.48
CA ILE A 160 10.95 3.05 3.63
C ILE A 160 11.74 4.36 3.49
N LYS A 161 12.29 4.88 4.59
CA LYS A 161 13.05 6.14 4.58
C LYS A 161 14.33 6.02 3.75
N THR A 162 15.03 4.91 3.84
CA THR A 162 16.23 4.66 3.03
C THR A 162 15.91 4.61 1.55
N LYS A 163 14.84 3.92 1.14
CA LYS A 163 14.40 3.88 -0.26
C LYS A 163 13.97 5.25 -0.77
N SER A 164 13.26 6.02 0.04
CA SER A 164 12.88 7.40 -0.25
C SER A 164 14.12 8.28 -0.49
N GLU A 165 15.13 8.18 0.38
CA GLU A 165 16.39 8.91 0.22
C GLU A 165 17.17 8.47 -1.03
N GLU A 166 17.24 7.17 -1.33
CA GLU A 166 17.86 6.62 -2.53
C GLU A 166 17.15 7.06 -3.81
N LEU A 167 15.85 7.23 -3.75
CA LEU A 167 15.01 7.67 -4.87
C LEU A 167 14.97 9.21 -5.03
N GLY A 168 15.61 9.94 -4.11
CA GLY A 168 15.75 11.40 -4.19
C GLY A 168 14.47 12.16 -3.85
N TRP A 169 13.70 11.66 -2.88
CA TRP A 169 12.48 12.29 -2.35
C TRP A 169 12.76 13.13 -1.11
#